data_f6bfca5a6072a256feed6596389d6d97
#
_entry.id   f6bfca5a6072a256feed6596389d6d97
#
_cell.length_a   1.000
_cell.length_b   1.000
_cell.length_c   1.000
_cell.angle_alpha   90.00
_cell.angle_beta   90.00
_cell.angle_gamma   90.00
#
_symmetry.space_group_name_H-M   'P 1'
#
loop_
_entity.id
_entity.type
_entity.pdbx_description
1 polymer ?
#
loop_
_entity_poly.entity_id
_entity_poly.type
_entity_poly.pdbx_seq_one_letter_code
_entity_poly.pdbx_strand_id
1 'polypeptide(L)'
;MSEDGLNPAERRMQSRFSFAVAAGCVAIITLVLALAAQWRGEPNRFPLPSASVPIHFERLVIAADAASPLRIAGAWRLTADDPRFGGLSALAIDHGELLALSDSGVLARFASPNAGPAIVRISELPGGLGSPQYKRNRDSESLVRDAAGRGWWVGFETRNQLRLFDPGFTRTLGTINFGEDRWPENLGIEAMMAEAGDRLRLVPELAHEVVTVATGQARSEPLTGVGSKVSDMVRLPDGEVLLLLRDIGPTGFRVSLGALVKRADGWRVERRVPLHLGMFANVEGVAVERRGDGGTRLWLITDDNFQPPMTTMLVALDVPPGAWKGAG
;
A
#
# COMPACT_ATOMS: atom_id res chain seq x y z
N MET A 1 17.16 48.58 15.35
CA MET A 1 17.68 48.97 14.02
C MET A 1 16.46 49.38 13.21
N SER A 2 16.34 50.67 12.88
CA SER A 2 15.16 51.28 12.27
C SER A 2 15.08 50.97 10.78
N GLU A 3 13.88 50.72 10.28
CA GLU A 3 13.53 50.41 8.88
C GLU A 3 13.76 51.56 7.86
N ASP A 4 14.45 52.60 8.26
CA ASP A 4 14.56 53.88 7.50
C ASP A 4 15.71 53.99 6.50
N GLY A 5 16.41 52.89 6.18
CA GLY A 5 17.61 52.91 5.34
C GLY A 5 17.46 52.57 3.84
N LEU A 6 16.27 52.16 3.39
CA LEU A 6 16.07 51.74 2.00
C LEU A 6 15.66 52.91 1.09
N ASN A 7 16.24 52.98 -0.11
CA ASN A 7 15.85 53.99 -1.10
C ASN A 7 14.47 53.64 -1.73
N PRO A 8 13.78 54.58 -2.38
CA PRO A 8 12.43 54.36 -2.93
C PRO A 8 12.33 53.19 -3.95
N ALA A 9 13.40 52.88 -4.66
CA ALA A 9 13.42 51.78 -5.63
C ALA A 9 13.53 50.42 -4.91
N GLU A 10 14.32 50.33 -3.86
CA GLU A 10 14.46 49.14 -3.02
C GLU A 10 13.19 48.82 -2.25
N ARG A 11 12.47 49.84 -1.73
CA ARG A 11 11.16 49.68 -1.09
C ARG A 11 10.12 49.15 -2.09
N ARG A 12 10.11 49.65 -3.33
CA ARG A 12 9.21 49.14 -4.39
C ARG A 12 9.53 47.70 -4.79
N MET A 13 10.80 47.34 -4.84
CA MET A 13 11.23 45.99 -5.18
C MET A 13 10.89 45.01 -4.06
N GLN A 14 11.10 45.38 -2.79
CA GLN A 14 10.73 44.58 -1.63
C GLN A 14 9.22 44.41 -1.51
N SER A 15 8.44 45.46 -1.74
CA SER A 15 6.96 45.43 -1.78
C SER A 15 6.45 44.49 -2.88
N ARG A 16 7.03 44.53 -4.09
CA ARG A 16 6.66 43.64 -5.20
C ARG A 16 7.04 42.20 -4.92
N PHE A 17 8.21 41.95 -4.31
CA PHE A 17 8.64 40.62 -3.90
C PHE A 17 7.72 40.05 -2.80
N SER A 18 7.42 40.82 -1.77
CA SER A 18 6.49 40.43 -0.70
C SER A 18 5.07 40.15 -1.23
N PHE A 19 4.59 40.97 -2.18
CA PHE A 19 3.30 40.76 -2.82
C PHE A 19 3.28 39.52 -3.68
N ALA A 20 4.33 39.23 -4.44
CA ALA A 20 4.46 38.03 -5.25
C ALA A 20 4.51 36.75 -4.39
N VAL A 21 5.25 36.79 -3.27
CA VAL A 21 5.29 35.68 -2.30
C VAL A 21 3.94 35.47 -1.64
N ALA A 22 3.27 36.53 -1.18
CA ALA A 22 1.94 36.44 -0.60
C ALA A 22 0.89 35.90 -1.59
N ALA A 23 0.92 36.38 -2.83
CA ALA A 23 0.05 35.86 -3.90
C ALA A 23 0.31 34.38 -4.21
N GLY A 24 1.59 33.98 -4.23
CA GLY A 24 1.99 32.57 -4.38
C GLY A 24 1.48 31.68 -3.23
N CYS A 25 1.64 32.14 -2.00
CA CYS A 25 1.12 31.41 -0.82
C CYS A 25 -0.40 31.30 -0.85
N VAL A 26 -1.12 32.35 -1.20
CA VAL A 26 -2.58 32.33 -1.34
C VAL A 26 -3.01 31.35 -2.42
N ALA A 27 -2.35 31.35 -3.59
CA ALA A 27 -2.65 30.42 -4.66
C ALA A 27 -2.44 28.95 -4.26
N ILE A 28 -1.34 28.65 -3.54
CA ILE A 28 -1.04 27.31 -3.00
C ILE A 28 -2.08 26.91 -1.96
N ILE A 29 -2.42 27.80 -1.02
CA ILE A 29 -3.44 27.51 0.00
C ILE A 29 -4.80 27.28 -0.66
N THR A 30 -5.18 28.09 -1.66
CA THR A 30 -6.44 27.91 -2.39
C THR A 30 -6.46 26.58 -3.15
N LEU A 31 -5.34 26.19 -3.77
CA LEU A 31 -5.22 24.89 -4.44
C LEU A 31 -5.30 23.74 -3.45
N VAL A 32 -4.61 23.82 -2.31
CA VAL A 32 -4.68 22.81 -1.24
C VAL A 32 -6.09 22.70 -0.68
N LEU A 33 -6.76 23.82 -0.44
CA LEU A 33 -8.16 23.83 0.05
C LEU A 33 -9.14 23.31 -1.00
N ALA A 34 -8.90 23.60 -2.30
CA ALA A 34 -9.72 23.06 -3.38
C ALA A 34 -9.53 21.55 -3.54
N LEU A 35 -8.29 21.06 -3.41
CA LEU A 35 -7.98 19.63 -3.41
C LEU A 35 -8.57 18.94 -2.18
N ALA A 36 -8.44 19.55 -0.99
CA ALA A 36 -9.03 19.04 0.25
C ALA A 36 -10.57 19.05 0.21
N ALA A 37 -11.20 20.04 -0.43
CA ALA A 37 -12.65 20.09 -0.61
C ALA A 37 -13.18 19.05 -1.59
N GLN A 38 -12.32 18.56 -2.50
CA GLN A 38 -12.62 17.44 -3.39
C GLN A 38 -12.33 16.07 -2.74
N TRP A 39 -11.69 16.05 -1.59
CA TRP A 39 -11.45 14.82 -0.85
C TRP A 39 -12.77 14.27 -0.33
N ARG A 40 -13.43 13.51 -1.15
CA ARG A 40 -14.55 12.66 -0.79
C ARG A 40 -13.98 11.26 -0.70
N GLY A 41 -13.65 10.81 0.49
CA GLY A 41 -13.37 9.39 0.71
C GLY A 41 -14.48 8.52 0.08
N GLU A 42 -14.24 7.25 -0.10
CA GLU A 42 -15.25 6.36 -0.67
C GLU A 42 -16.59 6.54 0.07
N PRO A 43 -17.68 6.83 -0.63
CA PRO A 43 -18.97 7.07 0.02
C PRO A 43 -19.47 5.80 0.71
N ASN A 44 -20.19 5.98 1.82
CA ASN A 44 -20.95 4.89 2.41
C ASN A 44 -21.90 4.30 1.36
N ARG A 45 -21.84 2.99 1.16
CA ARG A 45 -22.65 2.28 0.17
C ARG A 45 -23.02 0.89 0.65
N PHE A 46 -24.11 0.37 0.12
CA PHE A 46 -24.46 -1.03 0.33
C PHE A 46 -23.59 -1.93 -0.58
N PRO A 47 -23.24 -3.14 -0.11
CA PRO A 47 -22.58 -4.14 -0.94
C PRO A 47 -23.37 -4.42 -2.23
N LEU A 48 -22.63 -4.60 -3.31
CA LEU A 48 -23.19 -4.92 -4.62
C LEU A 48 -22.91 -6.40 -4.95
N PRO A 49 -23.74 -7.02 -5.81
CA PRO A 49 -23.46 -8.35 -6.31
C PRO A 49 -22.09 -8.46 -6.97
N SER A 50 -21.51 -9.66 -6.95
CA SER A 50 -20.27 -9.95 -7.69
C SER A 50 -20.46 -9.67 -9.18
N ALA A 51 -19.40 -9.15 -9.82
CA ALA A 51 -19.39 -8.82 -11.23
C ALA A 51 -18.15 -9.40 -11.91
N SER A 52 -18.25 -9.61 -13.23
CA SER A 52 -17.11 -9.90 -14.09
C SER A 52 -17.18 -8.93 -15.26
N VAL A 53 -16.21 -8.03 -15.32
CA VAL A 53 -16.19 -6.92 -16.28
C VAL A 53 -14.84 -6.83 -16.99
N PRO A 54 -14.75 -6.17 -18.15
CA PRO A 54 -13.48 -5.86 -18.78
C PRO A 54 -12.54 -5.08 -17.86
N ILE A 55 -11.25 -5.45 -17.88
CA ILE A 55 -10.15 -4.67 -17.31
C ILE A 55 -9.23 -4.20 -18.44
N HIS A 56 -8.81 -2.96 -18.37
CA HIS A 56 -7.94 -2.34 -19.38
C HIS A 56 -6.56 -2.10 -18.79
N PHE A 57 -5.53 -2.49 -19.53
CA PHE A 57 -4.13 -2.30 -19.18
C PHE A 57 -3.50 -1.30 -20.16
N GLU A 58 -3.38 -0.05 -19.74
CA GLU A 58 -2.65 0.96 -20.50
C GLU A 58 -1.18 0.97 -20.09
N ARG A 59 -0.28 0.65 -21.02
CA ARG A 59 1.15 0.58 -20.71
C ARG A 59 1.70 1.96 -20.38
N LEU A 60 2.43 2.04 -19.27
CA LEU A 60 3.13 3.23 -18.83
C LEU A 60 4.63 3.08 -19.09
N VAL A 61 5.30 4.20 -19.37
CA VAL A 61 6.74 4.29 -19.48
C VAL A 61 7.28 4.91 -18.19
N ILE A 62 8.02 4.09 -17.43
CA ILE A 62 8.71 4.55 -16.23
C ILE A 62 10.21 4.50 -16.53
N ALA A 63 10.93 5.57 -16.25
CA ALA A 63 12.36 5.64 -16.46
C ALA A 63 13.07 4.61 -15.59
N ALA A 64 13.96 3.84 -16.19
CA ALA A 64 14.79 2.89 -15.45
C ALA A 64 15.81 3.66 -14.60
N ASP A 65 15.95 3.25 -13.34
CA ASP A 65 17.06 3.70 -12.49
C ASP A 65 18.22 2.72 -12.65
N ALA A 66 19.29 3.18 -13.30
CA ALA A 66 20.48 2.36 -13.55
C ALA A 66 21.22 2.00 -12.23
N ALA A 67 21.01 2.75 -11.16
CA ALA A 67 21.62 2.47 -9.85
C ALA A 67 20.79 1.46 -9.02
N SER A 68 19.55 1.21 -9.40
CA SER A 68 18.67 0.25 -8.70
C SER A 68 19.09 -1.20 -8.99
N PRO A 69 19.18 -2.07 -7.98
CA PRO A 69 19.36 -3.50 -8.20
C PRO A 69 18.10 -4.15 -8.79
N LEU A 70 16.95 -3.47 -8.79
CA LEU A 70 15.68 -3.96 -9.28
C LEU A 70 15.44 -3.47 -10.71
N ARG A 71 14.75 -4.27 -11.53
CA ARG A 71 14.47 -3.96 -12.92
C ARG A 71 12.95 -3.83 -13.14
N ILE A 72 12.49 -2.70 -13.64
CA ILE A 72 11.10 -2.53 -14.05
C ILE A 72 10.87 -3.38 -15.30
N ALA A 73 10.10 -4.46 -15.17
CA ALA A 73 9.72 -5.34 -16.27
C ALA A 73 8.49 -4.81 -17.02
N GLY A 74 7.66 -4.01 -16.34
CA GLY A 74 6.51 -3.34 -16.92
C GLY A 74 5.76 -2.50 -15.91
N ALA A 75 5.00 -1.56 -16.43
CA ALA A 75 4.07 -0.75 -15.64
C ALA A 75 2.82 -0.49 -16.47
N TRP A 76 1.66 -0.48 -15.81
CA TRP A 76 0.36 -0.28 -16.47
C TRP A 76 -0.54 0.56 -15.58
N ARG A 77 -1.30 1.44 -16.19
CA ARG A 77 -2.51 2.00 -15.59
C ARG A 77 -3.65 1.01 -15.81
N LEU A 78 -4.40 0.74 -14.75
CA LEU A 78 -5.54 -0.17 -14.75
C LEU A 78 -6.84 0.63 -14.67
N THR A 79 -7.83 0.24 -15.46
CA THR A 79 -9.22 0.70 -15.32
C THR A 79 -10.16 -0.48 -15.54
N ALA A 80 -11.34 -0.44 -14.95
CA ALA A 80 -12.37 -1.45 -15.18
C ALA A 80 -13.75 -0.80 -15.27
N ASP A 81 -14.69 -1.50 -15.89
CA ASP A 81 -16.07 -1.03 -16.10
C ASP A 81 -16.96 -1.24 -14.87
N ASP A 82 -16.37 -1.25 -13.68
CA ASP A 82 -17.07 -1.31 -12.39
C ASP A 82 -16.54 -0.21 -11.47
N PRO A 83 -17.41 0.66 -10.94
CA PRO A 83 -16.98 1.81 -10.13
C PRO A 83 -16.33 1.43 -8.79
N ARG A 84 -16.40 0.15 -8.38
CA ARG A 84 -15.72 -0.35 -7.18
C ARG A 84 -14.24 -0.67 -7.42
N PHE A 85 -13.79 -0.67 -8.69
CA PHE A 85 -12.39 -0.95 -9.00
C PHE A 85 -11.52 0.27 -8.74
N GLY A 86 -10.75 0.22 -7.69
CA GLY A 86 -9.88 1.30 -7.19
C GLY A 86 -9.67 1.13 -5.68
N GLY A 87 -8.99 2.08 -5.04
CA GLY A 87 -8.72 2.06 -3.61
C GLY A 87 -7.95 0.80 -3.17
N LEU A 88 -7.03 0.29 -4.01
CA LEU A 88 -6.41 -1.03 -3.79
C LEU A 88 -5.24 -0.92 -2.80
N SER A 89 -5.45 -1.44 -1.59
CA SER A 89 -4.52 -1.38 -0.46
C SER A 89 -3.67 -2.63 -0.26
N ALA A 90 -4.07 -3.78 -0.79
CA ALA A 90 -3.28 -5.01 -0.67
C ALA A 90 -3.27 -5.84 -1.95
N LEU A 91 -2.20 -6.64 -2.13
CA LEU A 91 -2.03 -7.49 -3.30
C LEU A 91 -1.48 -8.86 -2.92
N ALA A 92 -2.05 -9.91 -3.51
CA ALA A 92 -1.56 -11.28 -3.39
C ALA A 92 -1.59 -11.99 -4.75
N ILE A 93 -0.95 -13.17 -4.83
CA ILE A 93 -1.09 -14.07 -5.97
C ILE A 93 -1.84 -15.32 -5.52
N ASP A 94 -2.87 -15.65 -6.25
CA ASP A 94 -3.68 -16.83 -6.01
C ASP A 94 -3.92 -17.62 -7.30
N HIS A 95 -3.42 -18.85 -7.36
CA HIS A 95 -3.51 -19.72 -8.54
C HIS A 95 -3.03 -19.06 -9.85
N GLY A 96 -1.99 -18.23 -9.78
CA GLY A 96 -1.40 -17.54 -10.93
C GLY A 96 -2.13 -16.25 -11.35
N GLU A 97 -3.18 -15.87 -10.65
CA GLU A 97 -3.86 -14.57 -10.82
C GLU A 97 -3.48 -13.59 -9.71
N LEU A 98 -3.60 -12.32 -10.01
CA LEU A 98 -3.50 -11.25 -9.04
C LEU A 98 -4.83 -11.13 -8.30
N LEU A 99 -4.76 -11.11 -6.98
CA LEU A 99 -5.87 -10.87 -6.05
C LEU A 99 -5.55 -9.59 -5.30
N ALA A 100 -6.28 -8.52 -5.62
CA ALA A 100 -6.18 -7.25 -4.93
C ALA A 100 -7.37 -7.06 -3.99
N LEU A 101 -7.12 -6.38 -2.88
CA LEU A 101 -8.12 -5.98 -1.89
C LEU A 101 -8.10 -4.47 -1.80
N SER A 102 -9.28 -3.84 -1.80
CA SER A 102 -9.38 -2.40 -1.56
C SER A 102 -9.57 -2.08 -0.08
N ASP A 103 -9.29 -0.84 0.29
CA ASP A 103 -9.56 -0.24 1.61
C ASP A 103 -11.05 -0.22 1.99
N SER A 104 -11.92 -0.61 1.09
CA SER A 104 -13.36 -0.70 1.28
C SER A 104 -13.92 -2.12 1.24
N GLY A 105 -13.06 -3.13 1.33
CA GLY A 105 -13.43 -4.53 1.36
C GLY A 105 -13.85 -5.11 0.01
N VAL A 106 -13.43 -4.49 -1.10
CA VAL A 106 -13.66 -5.02 -2.45
C VAL A 106 -12.48 -5.89 -2.86
N LEU A 107 -12.78 -7.07 -3.35
CA LEU A 107 -11.83 -8.01 -3.93
C LEU A 107 -11.86 -7.91 -5.44
N ALA A 108 -10.70 -7.71 -6.06
CA ALA A 108 -10.51 -7.71 -7.50
C ALA A 108 -9.54 -8.82 -7.90
N ARG A 109 -9.99 -9.78 -8.70
CA ARG A 109 -9.18 -10.91 -9.17
C ARG A 109 -9.06 -10.85 -10.69
N PHE A 110 -7.82 -10.84 -11.19
CA PHE A 110 -7.53 -10.71 -12.63
C PHE A 110 -6.19 -11.35 -13.00
N ALA A 111 -6.05 -11.74 -14.25
CA ALA A 111 -4.76 -12.22 -14.79
C ALA A 111 -3.76 -11.06 -14.90
N SER A 112 -2.49 -11.34 -14.73
CA SER A 112 -1.44 -10.34 -15.02
C SER A 112 -1.48 -9.95 -16.51
N PRO A 113 -0.98 -8.76 -16.88
CA PRO A 113 -1.02 -8.29 -18.27
C PRO A 113 -0.42 -9.34 -19.23
N ASN A 114 -1.16 -9.66 -20.29
CA ASN A 114 -0.84 -10.66 -21.33
C ASN A 114 -0.81 -12.14 -20.86
N ALA A 115 -1.24 -12.45 -19.64
CA ALA A 115 -1.23 -13.83 -19.12
C ALA A 115 -2.59 -14.54 -19.21
N GLY A 116 -3.66 -13.83 -19.63
CA GLY A 116 -5.01 -14.39 -19.71
C GLY A 116 -6.04 -13.39 -20.23
N PRO A 117 -7.32 -13.70 -20.09
CA PRO A 117 -8.39 -12.79 -20.46
C PRO A 117 -8.31 -11.46 -19.69
N ALA A 118 -8.56 -10.35 -20.39
CA ALA A 118 -8.63 -9.02 -19.79
C ALA A 118 -9.99 -8.82 -19.08
N ILE A 119 -10.24 -9.64 -18.08
CA ILE A 119 -11.47 -9.63 -17.25
C ILE A 119 -11.04 -9.53 -15.79
N VAL A 120 -11.69 -8.66 -15.03
CA VAL A 120 -11.61 -8.63 -13.57
C VAL A 120 -12.89 -9.17 -12.97
N ARG A 121 -12.73 -10.06 -12.00
CA ARG A 121 -13.83 -10.55 -11.15
C ARG A 121 -13.82 -9.72 -9.87
N ILE A 122 -14.92 -9.01 -9.63
CA ILE A 122 -15.12 -8.14 -8.49
C ILE A 122 -16.12 -8.77 -7.54
N SER A 123 -15.77 -8.85 -6.28
CA SER A 123 -16.64 -9.29 -5.19
C SER A 123 -16.35 -8.46 -3.95
N GLU A 124 -17.15 -8.63 -2.91
CA GLU A 124 -16.93 -7.93 -1.65
C GLU A 124 -16.73 -8.93 -0.52
N LEU A 125 -15.93 -8.53 0.47
CA LEU A 125 -15.79 -9.32 1.68
C LEU A 125 -17.16 -9.54 2.33
N PRO A 126 -17.48 -10.74 2.80
CA PRO A 126 -18.72 -10.98 3.54
C PRO A 126 -18.73 -10.09 4.78
N GLY A 127 -19.89 -9.53 5.10
CA GLY A 127 -20.08 -8.60 6.22
C GLY A 127 -19.59 -9.14 7.56
N GLY A 128 -19.43 -8.28 8.55
CA GLY A 128 -19.06 -8.81 9.83
C GLY A 128 -18.44 -7.89 10.89
N LEU A 129 -18.06 -6.65 10.58
CA LEU A 129 -17.62 -5.67 11.58
C LEU A 129 -18.74 -4.68 11.99
N GLY A 130 -19.95 -4.92 11.53
CA GLY A 130 -21.09 -4.02 11.64
C GLY A 130 -21.77 -3.87 10.30
N SER A 131 -22.59 -2.81 10.11
CA SER A 131 -23.23 -2.60 8.82
C SER A 131 -22.17 -2.38 7.72
N PRO A 132 -22.21 -3.17 6.64
CA PRO A 132 -21.22 -3.08 5.56
C PRO A 132 -21.36 -1.79 4.73
N GLN A 133 -22.41 -1.00 4.94
CA GLN A 133 -22.56 0.28 4.26
C GLN A 133 -21.52 1.32 4.71
N TYR A 134 -20.95 1.19 5.93
CA TYR A 134 -19.99 2.14 6.45
C TYR A 134 -18.55 1.70 6.15
N LYS A 135 -17.75 2.58 5.53
CA LYS A 135 -16.34 2.30 5.19
C LYS A 135 -15.56 1.78 6.40
N ARG A 136 -15.68 2.42 7.56
CA ARG A 136 -15.01 2.00 8.81
C ARG A 136 -15.23 0.54 9.24
N ASN A 137 -16.28 -0.11 8.72
CA ASN A 137 -16.55 -1.53 8.97
C ASN A 137 -15.97 -2.44 7.87
N ARG A 138 -15.34 -1.86 6.84
CA ARG A 138 -14.75 -2.55 5.70
C ARG A 138 -13.29 -2.15 5.47
N ASP A 139 -12.78 -1.22 6.25
CA ASP A 139 -11.46 -0.60 6.19
C ASP A 139 -10.35 -1.66 6.27
N SER A 140 -10.07 -2.27 5.13
CA SER A 140 -9.22 -3.45 4.98
C SER A 140 -7.92 -3.08 4.27
N GLU A 141 -6.77 -3.26 4.95
CA GLU A 141 -5.49 -2.73 4.51
C GLU A 141 -4.44 -3.82 4.22
N SER A 142 -4.64 -5.03 4.70
CA SER A 142 -3.69 -6.12 4.47
C SER A 142 -4.35 -7.43 4.13
N LEU A 143 -3.67 -8.24 3.28
CA LEU A 143 -4.17 -9.52 2.79
C LEU A 143 -3.02 -10.53 2.69
N VAL A 144 -3.16 -11.69 3.35
CA VAL A 144 -2.18 -12.77 3.21
C VAL A 144 -2.86 -14.14 3.22
N ARG A 145 -2.32 -15.07 2.41
CA ARG A 145 -2.77 -16.45 2.43
C ARG A 145 -2.38 -17.11 3.75
N ASP A 146 -3.34 -17.80 4.38
CA ASP A 146 -3.07 -18.58 5.57
C ASP A 146 -2.04 -19.70 5.30
N ALA A 147 -1.06 -19.85 6.17
CA ALA A 147 0.05 -20.81 5.97
C ALA A 147 -0.42 -22.27 5.96
N ALA A 148 -1.51 -22.58 6.66
CA ALA A 148 -2.14 -23.91 6.65
C ALA A 148 -3.12 -24.12 5.48
N GLY A 149 -3.26 -23.10 4.60
CA GLY A 149 -4.12 -23.19 3.43
C GLY A 149 -5.63 -23.10 3.72
N ARG A 150 -6.03 -22.69 4.92
CA ARG A 150 -7.44 -22.57 5.32
C ARG A 150 -8.18 -21.47 4.57
N GLY A 151 -7.45 -20.46 4.04
CA GLY A 151 -8.01 -19.34 3.31
C GLY A 151 -7.12 -18.10 3.39
N TRP A 152 -7.70 -16.95 3.75
CA TRP A 152 -7.06 -15.65 3.69
C TRP A 152 -7.24 -14.85 4.97
N TRP A 153 -6.15 -14.38 5.53
CA TRP A 153 -6.17 -13.38 6.57
C TRP A 153 -6.31 -11.99 5.96
N VAL A 154 -7.22 -11.20 6.50
CA VAL A 154 -7.44 -9.78 6.15
C VAL A 154 -7.30 -8.96 7.42
N GLY A 155 -6.50 -7.89 7.35
CA GLY A 155 -6.37 -6.89 8.40
C GLY A 155 -7.38 -5.77 8.22
N PHE A 156 -8.04 -5.37 9.31
CA PHE A 156 -8.99 -4.27 9.36
C PHE A 156 -8.44 -3.18 10.29
N GLU A 157 -8.16 -2.01 9.72
CA GLU A 157 -7.45 -0.94 10.39
C GLU A 157 -8.26 -0.32 11.52
N THR A 158 -9.41 0.27 11.21
CA THR A 158 -10.24 1.00 12.20
C THR A 158 -10.67 0.12 13.38
N ARG A 159 -10.71 -1.19 13.23
CA ARG A 159 -11.11 -2.14 14.26
C ARG A 159 -9.96 -2.89 14.92
N ASN A 160 -8.73 -2.66 14.48
CA ASN A 160 -7.55 -3.38 14.97
C ASN A 160 -7.81 -4.90 15.03
N GLN A 161 -8.30 -5.46 13.95
CA GLN A 161 -8.75 -6.85 13.86
C GLN A 161 -8.15 -7.57 12.66
N LEU A 162 -7.86 -8.86 12.83
CA LEU A 162 -7.62 -9.78 11.73
C LEU A 162 -8.80 -10.74 11.60
N ARG A 163 -9.18 -11.04 10.36
CA ARG A 163 -10.16 -12.07 10.06
C ARG A 163 -9.61 -13.09 9.09
N LEU A 164 -9.80 -14.35 9.42
CA LEU A 164 -9.56 -15.45 8.52
C LEU A 164 -10.85 -15.74 7.74
N PHE A 165 -10.79 -15.57 6.44
CA PHE A 165 -11.85 -15.96 5.51
C PHE A 165 -11.52 -17.29 4.87
N ASP A 166 -12.54 -18.04 4.47
CA ASP A 166 -12.37 -19.25 3.64
C ASP A 166 -11.76 -18.88 2.26
N PRO A 167 -11.25 -19.86 1.48
CA PRO A 167 -10.57 -19.58 0.22
C PRO A 167 -11.40 -18.80 -0.81
N GLY A 168 -12.74 -18.93 -0.74
CA GLY A 168 -13.69 -18.23 -1.62
C GLY A 168 -14.20 -16.91 -1.08
N PHE A 169 -13.76 -16.47 0.10
CA PHE A 169 -14.29 -15.28 0.81
C PHE A 169 -15.82 -15.33 0.99
N THR A 170 -16.36 -16.50 1.28
CA THR A 170 -17.80 -16.68 1.49
C THR A 170 -18.21 -16.58 2.96
N ARG A 171 -17.28 -16.86 3.87
CA ARG A 171 -17.49 -16.81 5.32
C ARG A 171 -16.21 -16.53 6.10
N THR A 172 -16.35 -15.96 7.28
CA THR A 172 -15.29 -15.84 8.27
C THR A 172 -15.10 -17.16 9.01
N LEU A 173 -13.85 -17.62 9.12
CA LEU A 173 -13.45 -18.85 9.83
C LEU A 173 -12.89 -18.56 11.23
N GLY A 174 -12.36 -17.35 11.46
CA GLY A 174 -11.77 -16.96 12.73
C GLY A 174 -11.52 -15.47 12.79
N THR A 175 -11.31 -14.95 13.99
CA THR A 175 -11.04 -13.55 14.26
C THR A 175 -10.01 -13.42 15.36
N ILE A 176 -9.06 -12.48 15.19
CA ILE A 176 -8.12 -12.04 16.22
C ILE A 176 -8.42 -10.57 16.45
N ASN A 177 -8.71 -10.19 17.69
CA ASN A 177 -9.03 -8.82 18.07
C ASN A 177 -7.93 -8.30 19.00
N PHE A 178 -7.30 -7.17 18.64
CA PHE A 178 -6.26 -6.53 19.44
C PHE A 178 -6.81 -5.46 20.40
N GLY A 179 -8.11 -5.13 20.30
CA GLY A 179 -8.74 -4.03 21.04
C GLY A 179 -8.69 -2.72 20.24
N GLU A 180 -9.74 -1.92 20.37
CA GLU A 180 -9.90 -0.67 19.59
C GLU A 180 -8.79 0.35 19.90
N ASP A 181 -8.24 0.34 21.11
CA ASP A 181 -7.20 1.28 21.55
C ASP A 181 -5.76 0.78 21.28
N ARG A 182 -5.58 -0.36 20.61
CA ARG A 182 -4.23 -0.94 20.40
C ARG A 182 -3.35 -0.07 19.51
N TRP A 183 -3.90 0.43 18.44
CA TRP A 183 -3.30 1.42 17.56
C TRP A 183 -4.33 2.53 17.30
N PRO A 184 -3.88 3.78 17.08
CA PRO A 184 -4.79 4.89 16.76
C PRO A 184 -5.62 4.58 15.49
N GLU A 185 -6.80 5.20 15.36
CA GLU A 185 -7.59 5.14 14.13
C GLU A 185 -6.73 5.53 12.92
N ASN A 186 -6.89 4.82 11.81
CA ASN A 186 -6.14 4.97 10.56
C ASN A 186 -4.61 4.84 10.69
N LEU A 187 -4.14 4.03 11.66
CA LEU A 187 -2.71 3.72 11.86
C LEU A 187 -2.53 2.25 12.29
N GLY A 188 -3.43 1.38 11.84
CA GLY A 188 -3.52 -0.02 12.22
C GLY A 188 -2.56 -0.95 11.48
N ILE A 189 -3.06 -2.14 11.15
CA ILE A 189 -2.26 -3.22 10.56
C ILE A 189 -2.19 -3.05 9.05
N GLU A 190 -1.09 -2.50 8.57
CA GLU A 190 -0.82 -2.31 7.15
C GLU A 190 -0.12 -3.52 6.52
N ALA A 191 0.93 -4.01 7.16
CA ALA A 191 1.73 -5.08 6.63
C ALA A 191 1.49 -6.39 7.39
N MET A 192 1.25 -7.47 6.66
CA MET A 192 0.99 -8.78 7.25
C MET A 192 1.65 -9.90 6.46
N MET A 193 2.22 -10.88 7.17
CA MET A 193 2.83 -12.07 6.59
C MET A 193 2.48 -13.30 7.42
N ALA A 194 2.07 -14.37 6.75
CA ALA A 194 1.89 -15.66 7.38
C ALA A 194 3.22 -16.42 7.48
N GLU A 195 3.42 -17.08 8.62
CA GLU A 195 4.58 -17.94 8.89
C GLU A 195 4.14 -19.35 9.27
N ALA A 196 5.07 -20.29 9.19
CA ALA A 196 4.80 -21.67 9.59
C ALA A 196 4.29 -21.76 11.04
N GLY A 197 3.41 -22.73 11.34
CA GLY A 197 2.89 -22.98 12.68
C GLY A 197 1.85 -21.95 13.14
N ASP A 198 0.95 -21.58 12.25
CA ASP A 198 -0.17 -20.64 12.53
C ASP A 198 0.27 -19.29 13.10
N ARG A 199 1.46 -18.84 12.72
CA ARG A 199 1.97 -17.54 13.13
C ARG A 199 1.71 -16.49 12.06
N LEU A 200 1.38 -15.29 12.53
CA LEU A 200 1.31 -14.08 11.71
C LEU A 200 2.34 -13.09 12.22
N ARG A 201 3.00 -12.42 11.30
CA ARG A 201 3.82 -11.26 11.58
C ARG A 201 3.14 -10.04 11.02
N LEU A 202 3.04 -9.00 11.82
CA LEU A 202 2.33 -7.76 11.51
C LEU A 202 3.27 -6.59 11.73
N VAL A 203 3.12 -5.55 10.93
CA VAL A 203 3.73 -4.24 11.17
C VAL A 203 2.63 -3.19 11.02
N PRO A 204 2.34 -2.41 12.08
CA PRO A 204 1.40 -1.30 11.96
C PRO A 204 1.99 -0.15 11.14
N GLU A 205 1.15 0.73 10.61
CA GLU A 205 1.55 1.83 9.71
C GLU A 205 2.67 2.71 10.30
N LEU A 206 2.57 3.05 11.60
CA LEU A 206 3.60 3.85 12.28
C LEU A 206 4.92 3.12 12.52
N ALA A 207 4.96 1.80 12.28
CA ALA A 207 6.19 1.01 12.22
C ALA A 207 7.13 1.14 13.43
N HIS A 208 6.59 1.20 14.64
CA HIS A 208 7.42 1.21 15.87
C HIS A 208 7.67 -0.19 16.43
N GLU A 209 6.95 -1.18 15.95
CA GLU A 209 6.99 -2.55 16.45
C GLU A 209 6.76 -3.56 15.33
N VAL A 210 7.26 -4.76 15.53
CA VAL A 210 6.83 -5.96 14.82
C VAL A 210 6.03 -6.80 15.80
N VAL A 211 4.79 -7.10 15.45
CA VAL A 211 3.91 -7.93 16.25
C VAL A 211 3.89 -9.34 15.70
N THR A 212 4.22 -10.31 16.52
CA THR A 212 4.06 -11.73 16.20
C THR A 212 2.84 -12.28 16.90
N VAL A 213 1.90 -12.83 16.16
CA VAL A 213 0.73 -13.50 16.70
C VAL A 213 0.92 -15.01 16.55
N ALA A 214 0.77 -15.74 17.64
CA ALA A 214 0.83 -17.20 17.66
C ALA A 214 -0.15 -17.75 18.72
N THR A 215 -0.89 -18.79 18.39
CA THR A 215 -1.86 -19.41 19.34
C THR A 215 -2.81 -18.40 20.01
N GLY A 216 -3.21 -17.37 19.27
CA GLY A 216 -4.11 -16.31 19.77
C GLY A 216 -3.45 -15.26 20.67
N GLN A 217 -2.13 -15.36 20.92
CA GLN A 217 -1.37 -14.39 21.71
C GLN A 217 -0.53 -13.50 20.81
N ALA A 218 -0.48 -12.19 21.12
CA ALA A 218 0.33 -11.20 20.42
C ALA A 218 1.56 -10.82 21.26
N ARG A 219 2.72 -10.82 20.63
CA ARG A 219 3.98 -10.35 21.20
C ARG A 219 4.58 -9.27 20.33
N SER A 220 4.92 -8.14 20.94
CA SER A 220 5.56 -7.02 20.27
C SER A 220 7.06 -6.99 20.52
N GLU A 221 7.79 -6.59 19.48
CA GLU A 221 9.23 -6.33 19.55
C GLU A 221 9.53 -5.00 18.84
N PRO A 222 10.49 -4.20 19.34
CA PRO A 222 10.83 -2.92 18.73
C PRO A 222 11.22 -3.05 17.27
N LEU A 223 10.82 -2.08 16.45
CA LEU A 223 11.23 -1.93 15.05
C LEU A 223 11.92 -0.56 14.89
N THR A 224 13.09 -0.56 14.28
CA THR A 224 13.92 0.63 14.07
C THR A 224 14.36 0.76 12.61
N GLY A 225 14.89 1.93 12.23
CA GLY A 225 15.42 2.15 10.87
C GLY A 225 14.35 2.37 9.79
N VAL A 226 13.10 2.53 10.15
CA VAL A 226 12.00 2.68 9.18
C VAL A 226 11.96 4.09 8.59
N GLY A 227 11.79 5.14 9.42
CA GLY A 227 11.81 6.56 9.01
C GLY A 227 10.75 6.94 7.97
N SER A 228 9.68 6.17 7.86
CA SER A 228 8.54 6.34 6.94
C SER A 228 7.38 5.46 7.42
N LYS A 229 6.23 5.51 6.76
CA LYS A 229 5.14 4.57 6.99
C LYS A 229 5.44 3.23 6.30
N VAL A 230 4.86 2.15 6.82
CA VAL A 230 4.84 0.83 6.18
C VAL A 230 3.50 0.65 5.50
N SER A 231 3.48 0.12 4.29
CA SER A 231 2.25 -0.18 3.56
C SER A 231 2.03 -1.69 3.36
N ASP A 232 3.09 -2.49 3.22
CA ASP A 232 2.94 -3.95 3.06
C ASP A 232 4.25 -4.67 3.34
N MET A 233 4.24 -6.01 3.42
CA MET A 233 5.44 -6.83 3.52
C MET A 233 5.33 -8.14 2.74
N VAL A 234 6.47 -8.59 2.23
CA VAL A 234 6.57 -9.88 1.53
C VAL A 234 7.81 -10.65 1.93
N ARG A 235 7.74 -11.98 1.80
CA ARG A 235 8.91 -12.86 1.89
C ARG A 235 9.34 -13.29 0.50
N LEU A 236 10.60 -13.04 0.18
CA LEU A 236 11.22 -13.55 -1.05
C LEU A 236 11.47 -15.05 -0.98
N PRO A 237 11.63 -15.73 -2.11
CA PRO A 237 11.90 -17.17 -2.16
C PRO A 237 13.18 -17.62 -1.46
N ASP A 238 14.15 -16.72 -1.30
CA ASP A 238 15.42 -16.96 -0.58
C ASP A 238 15.32 -16.73 0.93
N GLY A 239 14.12 -16.36 1.42
CA GLY A 239 13.81 -16.15 2.83
C GLY A 239 13.91 -14.69 3.32
N GLU A 240 14.48 -13.79 2.53
CA GLU A 240 14.51 -12.36 2.85
C GLU A 240 13.10 -11.79 2.98
N VAL A 241 12.89 -10.93 3.96
CA VAL A 241 11.61 -10.23 4.17
C VAL A 241 11.79 -8.77 3.79
N LEU A 242 10.92 -8.28 2.92
CA LEU A 242 10.91 -6.88 2.51
C LEU A 242 9.68 -6.17 3.05
N LEU A 243 9.87 -4.96 3.54
CA LEU A 243 8.82 -4.00 3.81
C LEU A 243 8.66 -3.07 2.61
N LEU A 244 7.44 -2.86 2.19
CA LEU A 244 7.06 -1.75 1.32
C LEU A 244 6.90 -0.51 2.20
N LEU A 245 7.67 0.52 1.88
CA LEU A 245 7.80 1.73 2.67
C LEU A 245 7.33 2.93 1.85
N ARG A 246 6.48 3.74 2.43
CA ARG A 246 5.88 4.90 1.78
C ARG A 246 5.99 6.14 2.66
N ASP A 247 6.20 7.25 2.02
CA ASP A 247 6.20 8.57 2.63
C ASP A 247 5.64 9.59 1.64
N ILE A 248 5.13 10.70 2.13
CA ILE A 248 4.67 11.81 1.31
C ILE A 248 5.51 13.06 1.60
N GLY A 249 6.00 13.69 0.55
CA GLY A 249 6.79 14.91 0.64
C GLY A 249 6.29 15.99 -0.32
N PRO A 250 6.95 17.13 -0.38
CA PRO A 250 6.56 18.25 -1.26
C PRO A 250 6.51 17.86 -2.75
N THR A 251 7.23 16.82 -3.15
CA THR A 251 7.29 16.31 -4.53
C THR A 251 6.45 15.05 -4.75
N GLY A 252 5.50 14.76 -3.86
CA GLY A 252 4.61 13.60 -3.94
C GLY A 252 5.07 12.40 -3.13
N PHE A 253 4.60 11.21 -3.51
CA PHE A 253 4.93 9.96 -2.84
C PHE A 253 6.38 9.54 -3.08
N ARG A 254 7.01 9.04 -2.03
CA ARG A 254 8.33 8.41 -2.04
C ARG A 254 8.16 6.98 -1.58
N VAL A 255 8.44 6.05 -2.47
CA VAL A 255 8.28 4.62 -2.23
C VAL A 255 9.66 3.96 -2.18
N SER A 256 9.84 3.01 -1.30
CA SER A 256 11.04 2.18 -1.24
C SER A 256 10.73 0.78 -0.73
N LEU A 257 11.59 -0.16 -1.04
CA LEU A 257 11.63 -1.47 -0.40
C LEU A 257 12.81 -1.51 0.58
N GLY A 258 12.60 -2.08 1.76
CA GLY A 258 13.63 -2.22 2.78
C GLY A 258 13.66 -3.63 3.36
N ALA A 259 14.84 -4.21 3.59
CA ALA A 259 14.96 -5.51 4.20
C ALA A 259 14.64 -5.45 5.68
N LEU A 260 13.71 -6.28 6.16
CA LEU A 260 13.37 -6.44 7.56
C LEU A 260 14.28 -7.51 8.19
N VAL A 261 15.18 -7.09 9.06
CA VAL A 261 16.20 -7.97 9.64
C VAL A 261 16.00 -8.11 11.14
N LYS A 262 16.04 -9.35 11.67
CA LYS A 262 16.03 -9.61 13.10
C LYS A 262 17.41 -9.34 13.70
N ARG A 263 17.44 -8.60 14.81
CA ARG A 263 18.63 -8.30 15.62
C ARG A 263 18.40 -8.76 17.07
N ALA A 264 19.45 -8.72 17.87
CA ALA A 264 19.35 -9.13 19.29
C ALA A 264 18.38 -8.26 20.10
N ASP A 265 18.28 -6.97 19.75
CA ASP A 265 17.48 -5.94 20.42
C ASP A 265 16.11 -5.69 19.78
N GLY A 266 15.74 -6.42 18.73
CA GLY A 266 14.46 -6.25 18.02
C GLY A 266 14.57 -6.47 16.52
N TRP A 267 13.86 -5.65 15.76
CA TRP A 267 13.83 -5.67 14.31
C TRP A 267 14.37 -4.36 13.74
N ARG A 268 14.98 -4.44 12.55
CA ARG A 268 15.52 -3.25 11.88
C ARG A 268 15.25 -3.32 10.39
N VAL A 269 14.94 -2.17 9.80
CA VAL A 269 14.92 -2.00 8.34
C VAL A 269 16.33 -1.63 7.88
N GLU A 270 16.86 -2.44 7.00
CA GLU A 270 18.18 -2.26 6.39
C GLU A 270 18.07 -2.25 4.85
N ARG A 271 19.11 -1.80 4.18
CA ARG A 271 19.23 -1.88 2.70
C ARG A 271 17.97 -1.40 1.96
N ARG A 272 17.67 -0.13 2.12
CA ARG A 272 16.54 0.48 1.39
C ARG A 272 16.89 0.72 -0.07
N VAL A 273 15.97 0.34 -0.94
CA VAL A 273 16.03 0.61 -2.38
C VAL A 273 14.87 1.50 -2.75
N PRO A 274 15.12 2.76 -3.17
CA PRO A 274 14.06 3.65 -3.62
C PRO A 274 13.44 3.15 -4.92
N LEU A 275 12.14 3.42 -5.09
CA LEU A 275 11.38 3.11 -6.30
C LEU A 275 10.87 4.42 -6.91
N HIS A 276 11.38 4.78 -8.09
CA HIS A 276 11.02 6.01 -8.79
C HIS A 276 9.82 5.78 -9.71
N LEU A 277 8.62 5.68 -9.12
CA LEU A 277 7.39 5.30 -9.83
C LEU A 277 6.51 6.50 -10.21
N GLY A 278 6.92 7.71 -9.87
CA GLY A 278 6.18 8.95 -10.11
C GLY A 278 5.57 9.55 -8.84
N MET A 279 5.28 10.84 -8.89
CA MET A 279 4.84 11.62 -7.72
C MET A 279 3.46 11.24 -7.18
N PHE A 280 2.63 10.59 -7.99
CA PHE A 280 1.27 10.16 -7.62
C PHE A 280 1.17 8.65 -7.38
N ALA A 281 2.31 7.95 -7.32
CA ALA A 281 2.34 6.51 -7.10
C ALA A 281 2.19 6.18 -5.60
N ASN A 282 0.95 6.16 -5.13
CA ASN A 282 0.57 5.73 -3.79
C ASN A 282 0.59 4.21 -3.70
N VAL A 283 1.78 3.59 -3.62
CA VAL A 283 1.94 2.14 -3.62
C VAL A 283 1.58 1.58 -2.25
N GLU A 284 0.56 0.71 -2.20
CA GLU A 284 0.04 0.13 -0.96
C GLU A 284 0.26 -1.38 -0.88
N GLY A 285 0.17 -2.11 -2.00
CA GLY A 285 0.26 -3.56 -1.98
C GLY A 285 1.47 -4.10 -2.76
N VAL A 286 2.06 -5.20 -2.26
CA VAL A 286 3.14 -5.94 -2.93
C VAL A 286 2.91 -7.44 -2.87
N ALA A 287 3.08 -8.13 -4.01
CA ALA A 287 3.02 -9.59 -4.09
C ALA A 287 4.28 -10.16 -4.74
N VAL A 288 4.64 -11.40 -4.34
CA VAL A 288 5.80 -12.12 -4.87
C VAL A 288 5.35 -13.21 -5.83
N GLU A 289 5.91 -13.21 -7.02
CA GLU A 289 5.76 -14.27 -8.01
C GLU A 289 7.08 -15.01 -8.21
N ARG A 290 7.04 -16.35 -8.14
CA ARG A 290 8.10 -17.20 -8.68
C ARG A 290 7.85 -17.38 -10.17
N ARG A 291 8.79 -16.94 -10.99
CA ARG A 291 8.70 -17.08 -12.44
C ARG A 291 9.09 -18.49 -12.87
N GLY A 292 8.58 -18.93 -14.03
CA GLY A 292 8.91 -20.23 -14.59
C GLY A 292 10.40 -20.43 -14.93
N ASP A 293 11.16 -19.33 -15.11
CA ASP A 293 12.61 -19.33 -15.32
C ASP A 293 13.43 -19.39 -14.01
N GLY A 294 12.75 -19.54 -12.86
CA GLY A 294 13.36 -19.55 -11.53
C GLY A 294 13.63 -18.16 -10.94
N GLY A 295 13.39 -17.09 -11.70
CA GLY A 295 13.50 -15.71 -11.23
C GLY A 295 12.37 -15.33 -10.26
N THR A 296 12.54 -14.20 -9.60
CA THR A 296 11.54 -13.60 -8.72
C THR A 296 11.02 -12.30 -9.33
N ARG A 297 9.71 -12.10 -9.28
CA ARG A 297 9.04 -10.86 -9.63
C ARG A 297 8.24 -10.36 -8.46
N LEU A 298 8.31 -9.05 -8.21
CA LEU A 298 7.39 -8.34 -7.35
C LEU A 298 6.35 -7.66 -8.22
N TRP A 299 5.10 -7.81 -7.83
CA TRP A 299 3.99 -7.02 -8.35
C TRP A 299 3.63 -5.98 -7.32
N LEU A 300 3.57 -4.71 -7.73
CA LEU A 300 3.16 -3.59 -6.88
C LEU A 300 1.84 -3.05 -7.39
N ILE A 301 0.95 -2.66 -6.49
CA ILE A 301 -0.31 -2.00 -6.82
C ILE A 301 -0.41 -0.66 -6.09
N THR A 302 -1.01 0.33 -6.74
CA THR A 302 -1.27 1.63 -6.11
C THR A 302 -2.73 1.77 -5.74
N ASP A 303 -2.97 2.45 -4.63
CA ASP A 303 -4.24 3.03 -4.29
C ASP A 303 -4.42 4.39 -4.99
N ASP A 304 -5.51 4.56 -5.72
CA ASP A 304 -5.89 5.80 -6.38
C ASP A 304 -6.78 6.70 -5.52
N ASN A 305 -7.12 6.25 -4.31
CA ASN A 305 -8.06 6.92 -3.39
C ASN A 305 -9.36 7.38 -4.09
N PHE A 306 -9.69 6.80 -5.23
CA PHE A 306 -10.77 7.25 -6.11
C PHE A 306 -10.68 8.76 -6.47
N GLN A 307 -9.46 9.30 -6.58
CA GLN A 307 -9.22 10.75 -6.76
C GLN A 307 -8.14 11.07 -7.79
N PRO A 308 -8.48 11.78 -8.87
CA PRO A 308 -7.46 12.37 -9.76
C PRO A 308 -6.54 13.34 -8.97
N PRO A 309 -5.25 13.40 -9.29
CA PRO A 309 -4.57 12.75 -10.41
C PRO A 309 -4.01 11.35 -10.12
N MET A 310 -4.31 10.76 -8.96
CA MET A 310 -3.91 9.39 -8.64
C MET A 310 -4.64 8.39 -9.56
N THR A 311 -4.00 7.28 -9.84
CA THR A 311 -4.53 6.23 -10.70
C THR A 311 -4.13 4.87 -10.15
N THR A 312 -4.97 3.86 -10.35
CA THR A 312 -4.59 2.48 -10.08
C THR A 312 -3.49 2.06 -11.06
N MET A 313 -2.30 1.81 -10.55
CA MET A 313 -1.14 1.34 -11.31
C MET A 313 -0.74 -0.06 -10.86
N LEU A 314 -0.34 -0.89 -11.81
CA LEU A 314 0.32 -2.18 -11.57
C LEU A 314 1.75 -2.10 -12.09
N VAL A 315 2.72 -2.44 -11.25
CA VAL A 315 4.14 -2.43 -11.64
C VAL A 315 4.76 -3.79 -11.41
N ALA A 316 5.47 -4.30 -12.40
CA ALA A 316 6.25 -5.53 -12.32
C ALA A 316 7.73 -5.19 -12.15
N LEU A 317 8.34 -5.66 -11.05
CA LEU A 317 9.77 -5.52 -10.76
C LEU A 317 10.44 -6.89 -10.76
N ASP A 318 11.41 -7.10 -11.63
CA ASP A 318 12.24 -8.30 -11.56
C ASP A 318 13.35 -8.12 -10.51
N VAL A 319 13.47 -9.10 -9.62
CA VAL A 319 14.45 -9.14 -8.54
C VAL A 319 15.56 -10.09 -8.91
N PRO A 320 16.77 -9.60 -9.21
CA PRO A 320 17.91 -10.47 -9.45
C PRO A 320 18.27 -11.28 -8.21
N PRO A 321 18.79 -12.51 -8.39
CA PRO A 321 19.26 -13.33 -7.28
C PRO A 321 20.29 -12.57 -6.42
N GLY A 322 20.07 -12.56 -5.10
CA GLY A 322 20.98 -11.89 -4.18
C GLY A 322 20.92 -10.37 -4.14
N ALA A 323 19.94 -9.73 -4.80
CA ALA A 323 19.77 -8.27 -4.80
C ALA A 323 19.73 -7.67 -3.39
N TRP A 324 19.29 -8.44 -2.41
CA TRP A 324 19.18 -8.05 -1.00
C TRP A 324 20.25 -8.64 -0.08
N LYS A 325 21.06 -9.57 -0.60
CA LYS A 325 22.20 -10.10 0.14
C LYS A 325 23.27 -9.04 0.18
N GLY A 326 23.61 -8.53 1.36
CA GLY A 326 24.70 -7.58 1.52
C GLY A 326 26.00 -8.16 0.94
N ALA A 327 26.84 -7.33 0.36
CA ALA A 327 28.27 -7.60 0.34
C ALA A 327 28.68 -7.67 1.82
N GLY A 328 28.97 -8.91 2.28
CA GLY A 328 29.43 -9.18 3.64
C GLY A 328 30.72 -8.45 3.97
#